data_16ac1f86cad243eadd5590f533cd45df
#
_entry.id   16ac1f86cad243eadd5590f533cd45df
#
_cell.length_a   1.000
_cell.length_b   1.000
_cell.length_c   1.000
_cell.angle_alpha   90.00
_cell.angle_beta   90.00
_cell.angle_gamma   90.00
#
_symmetry.space_group_name_H-M   'P 1'
#
loop_
_entity.id
_entity.type
_entity.pdbx_description
1 polymer ?
#
loop_
_entity_poly.entity_id
_entity_poly.type
_entity_poly.pdbx_seq_one_letter_code
_entity_poly.pdbx_strand_id
1 'polypeptide(L)'
;ENTQPALFVNSFAIFEFFARAGVQADYTAGHSLGEYTAIAAAGGFDFTTGLRLVRQRGLLMSRATRGTMAAIMGADFSAIEKICAEIMHAGDIVVPANQNTPDQTVISGTPEGVKKACDALAAAGAKRVIPLQVSGAFHSPLMKEAAEQMKAALASADIRDTRVPVISNVTGRPVTSGAEIRDLLYQQ
;
A
#
# COMPACT_ATOMS: atom_id res chain seq x y z
N GLU A 1 8.40 -11.59 6.50
CA GLU A 1 7.82 -12.57 5.56
C GLU A 1 6.39 -12.98 5.95
N ASN A 2 6.15 -13.33 7.21
CA ASN A 2 4.89 -13.91 7.66
C ASN A 2 3.84 -12.90 8.13
N THR A 3 4.18 -11.64 8.29
CA THR A 3 3.27 -10.59 8.78
C THR A 3 2.06 -10.42 7.86
N GLN A 4 2.28 -10.34 6.55
CA GLN A 4 1.19 -10.13 5.59
C GLN A 4 0.22 -11.32 5.56
N PRO A 5 0.65 -12.59 5.42
CA PRO A 5 -0.25 -13.73 5.54
C PRO A 5 -1.01 -13.79 6.86
N ALA A 6 -0.34 -13.52 7.99
CA ALA A 6 -0.98 -13.55 9.29
C ALA A 6 -2.09 -12.49 9.43
N LEU A 7 -1.82 -11.26 8.97
CA LEU A 7 -2.83 -10.19 8.95
C LEU A 7 -4.00 -10.54 8.04
N PHE A 8 -3.73 -11.08 6.85
CA PHE A 8 -4.79 -11.50 5.92
C PHE A 8 -5.69 -12.58 6.54
N VAL A 9 -5.10 -13.64 7.11
CA VAL A 9 -5.85 -14.72 7.76
C VAL A 9 -6.71 -14.19 8.90
N ASN A 10 -6.12 -13.37 9.78
CA ASN A 10 -6.85 -12.80 10.91
C ASN A 10 -7.99 -11.89 10.47
N SER A 11 -7.74 -10.98 9.53
CA SER A 11 -8.76 -10.05 9.04
C SER A 11 -9.88 -10.78 8.29
N PHE A 12 -9.53 -11.80 7.50
CA PHE A 12 -10.53 -12.60 6.78
C PHE A 12 -11.38 -13.44 7.75
N ALA A 13 -10.79 -14.01 8.80
CA ALA A 13 -11.53 -14.74 9.84
C ALA A 13 -12.54 -13.82 10.58
N ILE A 14 -12.14 -12.58 10.89
CA ILE A 14 -13.02 -11.58 11.48
C ILE A 14 -14.16 -11.23 10.51
N PHE A 15 -13.84 -11.01 9.23
CA PHE A 15 -14.85 -10.77 8.20
C PHE A 15 -15.86 -11.92 8.14
N GLU A 16 -15.41 -13.19 8.07
CA GLU A 16 -16.27 -14.37 8.04
C GLU A 16 -17.19 -14.46 9.26
N PHE A 17 -16.67 -14.09 10.44
CA PHE A 17 -17.49 -14.06 11.66
C PHE A 17 -18.66 -13.07 11.52
N PHE A 18 -18.42 -11.85 11.06
CA PHE A 18 -19.46 -10.85 10.86
C PHE A 18 -20.40 -11.21 9.71
N ALA A 19 -19.89 -11.74 8.62
CA ALA A 19 -20.71 -12.19 7.50
C ALA A 19 -21.72 -13.30 7.91
N ARG A 20 -21.28 -14.27 8.73
CA ARG A 20 -22.16 -15.30 9.31
C ARG A 20 -23.18 -14.73 10.30
N ALA A 21 -22.87 -13.63 10.94
CA ALA A 21 -23.81 -12.88 11.79
C ALA A 21 -24.81 -12.03 10.98
N GLY A 22 -24.76 -12.09 9.64
CA GLY A 22 -25.67 -11.35 8.76
C GLY A 22 -25.27 -9.89 8.47
N VAL A 23 -24.06 -9.48 8.89
CA VAL A 23 -23.55 -8.13 8.57
C VAL A 23 -23.21 -8.08 7.09
N GLN A 24 -23.74 -7.08 6.39
CA GLN A 24 -23.46 -6.81 4.98
C GLN A 24 -22.70 -5.50 4.86
N ALA A 25 -21.79 -5.43 3.90
CA ALA A 25 -21.03 -4.23 3.59
C ALA A 25 -21.51 -3.66 2.24
N ASP A 26 -21.66 -2.34 2.17
CA ASP A 26 -21.92 -1.63 0.91
C ASP A 26 -20.61 -1.36 0.14
N TYR A 27 -19.50 -1.24 0.87
CA TYR A 27 -18.14 -1.06 0.35
C TYR A 27 -17.15 -1.85 1.20
N THR A 28 -16.03 -2.21 0.59
CA THR A 28 -14.89 -2.74 1.32
C THR A 28 -13.66 -1.87 1.06
N ALA A 29 -12.81 -1.72 2.08
CA ALA A 29 -11.57 -0.99 1.98
C ALA A 29 -10.50 -1.63 2.87
N GLY A 30 -9.23 -1.43 2.52
CA GLY A 30 -8.13 -1.90 3.32
C GLY A 30 -6.85 -1.14 2.99
N HIS A 31 -6.01 -0.89 3.99
CA HIS A 31 -4.76 -0.18 3.81
C HIS A 31 -3.66 -1.14 3.35
N SER A 32 -3.02 -0.87 2.21
CA SER A 32 -1.93 -1.64 1.63
C SER A 32 -2.28 -3.13 1.54
N LEU A 33 -1.72 -3.99 2.38
CA LEU A 33 -2.10 -5.41 2.47
C LEU A 33 -3.60 -5.62 2.67
N GLY A 34 -4.25 -4.75 3.44
CA GLY A 34 -5.68 -4.83 3.74
C GLY A 34 -6.57 -4.79 2.50
N GLU A 35 -6.12 -4.21 1.40
CA GLU A 35 -6.86 -4.20 0.13
C GLU A 35 -7.07 -5.63 -0.40
N TYR A 36 -6.11 -6.53 -0.21
CA TYR A 36 -6.28 -7.95 -0.56
C TYR A 36 -7.39 -8.61 0.27
N THR A 37 -7.47 -8.29 1.57
CA THR A 37 -8.58 -8.79 2.40
C THR A 37 -9.92 -8.18 1.96
N ALA A 38 -9.94 -6.89 1.64
CA ALA A 38 -11.13 -6.20 1.14
C ALA A 38 -11.65 -6.81 -0.16
N ILE A 39 -10.76 -7.14 -1.11
CA ILE A 39 -11.10 -7.80 -2.37
C ILE A 39 -11.66 -9.21 -2.11
N ALA A 40 -11.04 -10.00 -1.23
CA ALA A 40 -11.51 -11.33 -0.87
C ALA A 40 -12.91 -11.26 -0.21
N ALA A 41 -13.12 -10.32 0.71
CA ALA A 41 -14.41 -10.07 1.37
C ALA A 41 -15.50 -9.68 0.36
N ALA A 42 -15.15 -8.88 -0.65
CA ALA A 42 -16.03 -8.50 -1.73
C ALA A 42 -16.28 -9.63 -2.77
N GLY A 43 -15.55 -10.76 -2.67
CA GLY A 43 -15.69 -11.91 -3.56
C GLY A 43 -14.86 -11.86 -4.84
N GLY A 44 -13.89 -10.92 -4.94
CA GLY A 44 -13.01 -10.79 -6.09
C GLY A 44 -12.03 -11.97 -6.25
N PHE A 45 -11.71 -12.68 -5.17
CA PHE A 45 -11.03 -13.97 -5.16
C PHE A 45 -11.32 -14.73 -3.86
N ASP A 46 -11.05 -16.03 -3.85
CA ASP A 46 -11.23 -16.86 -2.68
C ASP A 46 -10.08 -16.70 -1.66
N PHE A 47 -10.28 -17.21 -0.45
CA PHE A 47 -9.30 -17.18 0.64
C PHE A 47 -7.94 -17.74 0.22
N THR A 48 -7.94 -18.88 -0.49
CA THR A 48 -6.70 -19.57 -0.89
C THR A 48 -5.89 -18.73 -1.88
N THR A 49 -6.56 -18.15 -2.87
CA THR A 49 -5.94 -17.25 -3.85
C THR A 49 -5.40 -16.01 -3.16
N GLY A 50 -6.19 -15.37 -2.28
CA GLY A 50 -5.74 -14.21 -1.50
C GLY A 50 -4.52 -14.53 -0.63
N LEU A 51 -4.54 -15.67 0.08
CA LEU A 51 -3.42 -16.10 0.92
C LEU A 51 -2.13 -16.34 0.12
N ARG A 52 -2.23 -16.95 -1.07
CA ARG A 52 -1.07 -17.13 -1.96
C ARG A 52 -0.50 -15.79 -2.45
N LEU A 53 -1.37 -14.86 -2.86
CA LEU A 53 -0.96 -13.54 -3.32
C LEU A 53 -0.26 -12.74 -2.22
N VAL A 54 -0.83 -12.66 -1.02
CA VAL A 54 -0.22 -11.90 0.10
C VAL A 54 1.06 -12.55 0.62
N ARG A 55 1.17 -13.87 0.55
CA ARG A 55 2.43 -14.56 0.88
C ARG A 55 3.52 -14.22 -0.13
N GLN A 56 3.21 -14.27 -1.42
CA GLN A 56 4.15 -13.89 -2.49
C GLN A 56 4.58 -12.44 -2.34
N ARG A 57 3.62 -11.53 -2.14
CA ARG A 57 3.87 -10.11 -1.87
C ARG A 57 4.80 -9.91 -0.68
N GLY A 58 4.51 -10.56 0.45
CA GLY A 58 5.34 -10.49 1.65
C GLY A 58 6.76 -10.98 1.44
N LEU A 59 6.96 -12.07 0.69
CA LEU A 59 8.28 -12.59 0.33
C LEU A 59 9.04 -11.63 -0.58
N LEU A 60 8.40 -11.06 -1.59
CA LEU A 60 9.03 -10.11 -2.51
C LEU A 60 9.43 -8.82 -1.80
N MET A 61 8.53 -8.26 -1.01
CA MET A 61 8.80 -7.04 -0.23
C MET A 61 9.89 -7.26 0.83
N SER A 62 9.99 -8.45 1.44
CA SER A 62 11.04 -8.73 2.43
C SER A 62 12.44 -8.79 1.85
N ARG A 63 12.57 -8.99 0.54
CA ARG A 63 13.86 -8.99 -0.18
C ARG A 63 14.31 -7.59 -0.59
N ALA A 64 13.38 -6.66 -0.66
CA ALA A 64 13.64 -5.27 -1.03
C ALA A 64 14.09 -4.46 0.21
N THR A 65 15.31 -4.71 0.67
CA THR A 65 15.87 -4.15 1.92
C THR A 65 16.55 -2.79 1.73
N ARG A 66 16.52 -2.22 0.54
CA ARG A 66 17.12 -0.91 0.28
C ARG A 66 16.09 0.19 0.48
N GLY A 67 16.41 1.14 1.37
CA GLY A 67 15.60 2.33 1.58
C GLY A 67 14.93 2.39 2.96
N THR A 68 14.17 3.46 3.16
CA THR A 68 13.50 3.76 4.42
C THR A 68 12.24 4.57 4.19
N MET A 69 11.48 4.84 5.27
CA MET A 69 10.25 5.61 5.25
C MET A 69 10.19 6.57 6.45
N ALA A 70 9.44 7.65 6.32
CA ALA A 70 9.13 8.55 7.43
C ALA A 70 7.69 9.02 7.36
N ALA A 71 7.05 9.16 8.53
CA ALA A 71 5.74 9.77 8.65
C ALA A 71 5.88 11.29 8.85
N ILE A 72 5.20 12.06 8.02
CA ILE A 72 5.13 13.53 8.05
C ILE A 72 3.75 13.90 8.55
N MET A 73 3.69 14.73 9.58
CA MET A 73 2.44 15.18 10.18
C MET A 73 2.31 16.71 10.13
N GLY A 74 1.11 17.17 9.79
CA GLY A 74 0.78 18.59 9.80
C GLY A 74 1.46 19.43 8.73
N ALA A 75 1.73 18.83 7.58
CA ALA A 75 2.14 19.50 6.35
C ALA A 75 1.12 19.20 5.25
N ASP A 76 0.85 20.17 4.39
CA ASP A 76 -0.03 20.00 3.24
C ASP A 76 0.57 18.99 2.25
N PHE A 77 -0.30 18.12 1.71
CA PHE A 77 0.13 17.09 0.77
C PHE A 77 0.83 17.67 -0.47
N SER A 78 0.34 18.79 -1.01
CA SER A 78 0.96 19.47 -2.14
C SER A 78 2.38 20.00 -1.83
N ALA A 79 2.64 20.44 -0.60
CA ALA A 79 3.98 20.84 -0.18
C ALA A 79 4.91 19.62 -0.08
N ILE A 80 4.40 18.48 0.42
CA ILE A 80 5.16 17.22 0.48
C ILE A 80 5.50 16.73 -0.93
N GLU A 81 4.53 16.71 -1.85
CA GLU A 81 4.76 16.33 -3.25
C GLU A 81 5.84 17.19 -3.91
N LYS A 82 5.73 18.50 -3.75
CA LYS A 82 6.69 19.45 -4.33
C LYS A 82 8.11 19.21 -3.82
N ILE A 83 8.30 19.09 -2.52
CA ILE A 83 9.62 18.84 -1.92
C ILE A 83 10.17 17.48 -2.38
N CYS A 84 9.37 16.43 -2.40
CA CYS A 84 9.79 15.13 -2.91
C CYS A 84 10.20 15.21 -4.39
N ALA A 85 9.43 15.91 -5.21
CA ALA A 85 9.74 16.08 -6.64
C ALA A 85 11.05 16.86 -6.87
N GLU A 86 11.33 17.91 -6.09
CA GLU A 86 12.57 18.66 -6.15
C GLU A 86 13.79 17.80 -5.80
N ILE A 87 13.67 16.95 -4.77
CA ILE A 87 14.72 16.02 -4.37
C ILE A 87 14.93 14.92 -5.41
N MET A 88 13.84 14.37 -6.00
CA MET A 88 13.91 13.43 -7.11
C MET A 88 14.62 14.02 -8.33
N HIS A 89 14.36 15.29 -8.65
CA HIS A 89 15.04 16.01 -9.73
C HIS A 89 16.54 16.19 -9.47
N ALA A 90 16.93 16.32 -8.20
CA ALA A 90 18.32 16.39 -7.78
C ALA A 90 19.06 15.05 -7.76
N GLY A 91 18.35 13.94 -8.06
CA GLY A 91 18.92 12.61 -8.23
C GLY A 91 18.75 11.62 -7.07
N ASP A 92 18.09 12.03 -5.97
CA ASP A 92 17.77 11.13 -4.87
C ASP A 92 16.32 10.63 -4.99
N ILE A 93 16.08 9.37 -4.62
CA ILE A 93 14.74 8.79 -4.70
C ILE A 93 13.97 9.04 -3.39
N VAL A 94 12.88 9.81 -3.49
CA VAL A 94 11.88 9.95 -2.42
C VAL A 94 10.53 10.33 -3.02
N VAL A 95 9.48 9.65 -2.56
CA VAL A 95 8.10 9.89 -3.03
C VAL A 95 7.12 9.91 -1.85
N PRO A 96 5.98 10.60 -1.94
CA PRO A 96 4.84 10.34 -1.08
C PRO A 96 4.35 8.91 -1.34
N ALA A 97 4.32 8.08 -0.30
CA ALA A 97 3.97 6.67 -0.40
C ALA A 97 2.53 6.39 0.05
N ASN A 98 2.11 7.01 1.14
CA ASN A 98 0.76 6.84 1.69
C ASN A 98 0.24 8.17 2.23
N GLN A 99 -0.93 8.59 1.79
CA GLN A 99 -1.71 9.64 2.44
C GLN A 99 -2.73 8.97 3.37
N ASN A 100 -2.36 8.80 4.65
CA ASN A 100 -3.18 8.05 5.60
C ASN A 100 -4.37 8.86 6.13
N THR A 101 -4.14 10.17 6.33
CA THR A 101 -5.15 11.13 6.74
C THR A 101 -4.84 12.49 6.10
N PRO A 102 -5.73 13.48 6.15
CA PRO A 102 -5.40 14.85 5.71
C PRO A 102 -4.15 15.43 6.37
N ASP A 103 -3.84 15.00 7.61
CA ASP A 103 -2.72 15.51 8.41
C ASP A 103 -1.49 14.58 8.43
N GLN A 104 -1.56 13.39 7.84
CA GLN A 104 -0.46 12.42 7.88
C GLN A 104 -0.18 11.81 6.52
N THR A 105 1.03 12.07 6.01
CA THR A 105 1.58 11.44 4.81
C THR A 105 2.86 10.69 5.16
N VAL A 106 3.03 9.50 4.62
CA VAL A 106 4.29 8.75 4.71
C VAL A 106 5.07 8.95 3.43
N ILE A 107 6.34 9.31 3.55
CA ILE A 107 7.31 9.38 2.44
C ILE A 107 8.21 8.15 2.45
N SER A 108 8.66 7.74 1.26
CA SER A 108 9.43 6.52 1.06
C SER A 108 10.50 6.72 0.00
N GLY A 109 11.71 6.18 0.22
CA GLY A 109 12.80 6.33 -0.73
C GLY A 109 14.15 5.85 -0.22
N THR A 110 15.24 6.33 -0.83
CA THR A 110 16.59 6.10 -0.33
C THR A 110 16.78 6.76 1.03
N PRO A 111 17.69 6.29 1.89
CA PRO A 111 17.97 6.93 3.18
C PRO A 111 18.31 8.42 3.03
N GLU A 112 19.11 8.74 2.02
CA GLU A 112 19.53 10.11 1.70
C GLU A 112 18.35 10.98 1.23
N GLY A 113 17.51 10.45 0.31
CA GLY A 113 16.33 11.14 -0.20
C GLY A 113 15.31 11.42 0.90
N VAL A 114 15.01 10.39 1.71
CA VAL A 114 14.08 10.54 2.85
C VAL A 114 14.62 11.51 3.88
N LYS A 115 15.93 11.46 4.20
CA LYS A 115 16.54 12.41 5.14
C LYS A 115 16.42 13.85 4.63
N LYS A 116 16.79 14.13 3.38
CA LYS A 116 16.66 15.45 2.77
C LYS A 116 15.21 15.96 2.81
N ALA A 117 14.25 15.09 2.49
CA ALA A 117 12.84 15.44 2.54
C ALA A 117 12.38 15.74 3.98
N CYS A 118 12.80 14.95 4.96
CA CYS A 118 12.53 15.20 6.37
C CYS A 118 13.04 16.55 6.84
N ASP A 119 14.31 16.88 6.52
CA ASP A 119 14.94 18.13 6.89
C ASP A 119 14.20 19.33 6.24
N ALA A 120 13.89 19.24 4.95
CA ALA A 120 13.18 20.29 4.22
C ALA A 120 11.75 20.49 4.72
N LEU A 121 11.01 19.39 5.00
CA LEU A 121 9.64 19.44 5.51
C LEU A 121 9.58 19.99 6.94
N ALA A 122 10.55 19.65 7.79
CA ALA A 122 10.68 20.22 9.13
C ALA A 122 10.92 21.75 9.05
N ALA A 123 11.82 22.19 8.16
CA ALA A 123 12.09 23.62 7.91
C ALA A 123 10.87 24.35 7.33
N ALA A 124 10.03 23.65 6.54
CA ALA A 124 8.79 24.18 5.97
C ALA A 124 7.61 24.20 6.97
N GLY A 125 7.82 23.77 8.23
CA GLY A 125 6.82 23.86 9.28
C GLY A 125 5.98 22.59 9.52
N ALA A 126 6.42 21.44 9.05
CA ALA A 126 5.78 20.16 9.45
C ALA A 126 5.82 20.02 10.97
N LYS A 127 4.66 19.68 11.56
CA LYS A 127 4.52 19.57 13.02
C LYS A 127 5.37 18.45 13.62
N ARG A 128 5.48 17.33 12.90
CA ARG A 128 6.28 16.16 13.32
C ARG A 128 6.81 15.44 12.08
N VAL A 129 8.04 14.97 12.20
CA VAL A 129 8.72 14.13 11.22
C VAL A 129 9.25 12.90 11.98
N ILE A 130 8.73 11.72 11.67
CA ILE A 130 8.97 10.50 12.43
C ILE A 130 9.54 9.42 11.51
N PRO A 131 10.86 9.11 11.59
CA PRO A 131 11.40 7.95 10.89
C PRO A 131 10.69 6.65 11.30
N LEU A 132 10.38 5.81 10.33
CA LEU A 132 9.72 4.53 10.56
C LEU A 132 10.75 3.40 10.64
N GLN A 133 10.55 2.47 11.57
CA GLN A 133 11.36 1.26 11.69
C GLN A 133 10.85 0.20 10.70
N VAL A 134 11.22 0.35 9.44
CA VAL A 134 10.84 -0.55 8.35
C VAL A 134 12.08 -1.06 7.63
N SER A 135 11.97 -2.22 6.99
CA SER A 135 13.09 -2.89 6.31
C SER A 135 13.31 -2.41 4.88
N GLY A 136 12.45 -1.55 4.32
CA GLY A 136 12.55 -1.13 2.92
C GLY A 136 11.71 0.11 2.60
N ALA A 137 11.92 0.65 1.41
CA ALA A 137 11.17 1.80 0.88
C ALA A 137 9.89 1.32 0.17
N PHE A 138 8.90 0.90 0.95
CA PHE A 138 7.64 0.41 0.40
C PHE A 138 6.88 1.51 -0.34
N HIS A 139 6.12 1.13 -1.37
CA HIS A 139 5.34 2.05 -2.21
C HIS A 139 6.21 3.15 -2.88
N SER A 140 7.42 2.80 -3.30
CA SER A 140 8.35 3.71 -3.99
C SER A 140 8.91 3.04 -5.26
N PRO A 141 9.59 3.78 -6.14
CA PRO A 141 10.26 3.21 -7.32
C PRO A 141 11.26 2.10 -6.99
N LEU A 142 11.76 2.01 -5.75
CA LEU A 142 12.66 0.94 -5.29
C LEU A 142 11.96 -0.43 -5.19
N MET A 143 10.60 -0.47 -5.25
CA MET A 143 9.81 -1.70 -5.29
C MET A 143 9.58 -2.24 -6.71
N LYS A 144 10.11 -1.60 -7.76
CA LYS A 144 9.83 -1.96 -9.17
C LYS A 144 10.11 -3.44 -9.47
N GLU A 145 11.22 -3.98 -8.99
CA GLU A 145 11.55 -5.40 -9.21
C GLU A 145 10.53 -6.34 -8.54
N ALA A 146 10.12 -6.01 -7.31
CA ALA A 146 9.09 -6.77 -6.59
C ALA A 146 7.73 -6.67 -7.30
N ALA A 147 7.37 -5.49 -7.82
CA ALA A 147 6.14 -5.27 -8.59
C ALA A 147 6.13 -6.11 -9.88
N GLU A 148 7.23 -6.15 -10.65
CA GLU A 148 7.31 -6.97 -11.87
C GLU A 148 7.18 -8.47 -11.57
N GLN A 149 7.77 -8.94 -10.47
CA GLN A 149 7.60 -10.34 -10.05
C GLN A 149 6.17 -10.62 -9.54
N MET A 150 5.51 -9.64 -8.90
CA MET A 150 4.12 -9.74 -8.46
C MET A 150 3.15 -9.77 -9.64
N LYS A 151 3.48 -9.11 -10.76
CA LYS A 151 2.67 -9.08 -11.99
C LYS A 151 2.33 -10.48 -12.51
N ALA A 152 3.31 -11.39 -12.52
CA ALA A 152 3.08 -12.77 -12.95
C ALA A 152 2.11 -13.52 -12.03
N ALA A 153 2.22 -13.32 -10.71
CA ALA A 153 1.30 -13.92 -9.75
C ALA A 153 -0.13 -13.38 -9.90
N LEU A 154 -0.28 -12.07 -10.10
CA LEU A 154 -1.58 -11.44 -10.34
C LEU A 154 -2.20 -11.89 -11.68
N ALA A 155 -1.40 -12.05 -12.73
CA ALA A 155 -1.88 -12.51 -14.04
C ALA A 155 -2.42 -13.96 -13.99
N SER A 156 -1.81 -14.81 -13.16
CA SER A 156 -2.24 -16.22 -13.00
C SER A 156 -3.36 -16.42 -11.98
N ALA A 157 -3.68 -15.38 -11.18
CA ALA A 157 -4.73 -15.46 -10.17
C ALA A 157 -6.13 -15.31 -10.80
N ASP A 158 -7.09 -16.08 -10.28
CA ASP A 158 -8.51 -15.93 -10.63
C ASP A 158 -9.09 -14.72 -9.89
N ILE A 159 -8.95 -13.54 -10.50
CA ILE A 159 -9.49 -12.28 -9.98
C ILE A 159 -10.76 -11.96 -10.78
N ARG A 160 -11.89 -11.92 -10.08
CA ARG A 160 -13.24 -11.75 -10.62
C ARG A 160 -13.81 -10.38 -10.25
N ASP A 161 -14.89 -10.01 -10.90
CA ASP A 161 -15.69 -8.85 -10.49
C ASP A 161 -16.22 -9.04 -9.07
N THR A 162 -16.20 -7.95 -8.29
CA THR A 162 -16.62 -7.98 -6.89
C THR A 162 -18.11 -7.73 -6.73
N ARG A 163 -18.70 -8.30 -5.67
CA ARG A 163 -20.12 -8.13 -5.34
C ARG A 163 -20.46 -6.74 -4.83
N VAL A 164 -19.52 -6.11 -4.16
CA VAL A 164 -19.59 -4.74 -3.66
C VAL A 164 -18.30 -3.99 -4.04
N PRO A 165 -18.34 -2.67 -4.21
CA PRO A 165 -17.15 -1.92 -4.59
C PRO A 165 -16.04 -2.02 -3.55
N VAL A 166 -14.80 -2.16 -4.03
CA VAL A 166 -13.57 -2.07 -3.24
C VAL A 166 -12.98 -0.68 -3.45
N ILE A 167 -12.58 0.00 -2.39
CA ILE A 167 -11.85 1.27 -2.51
C ILE A 167 -10.39 0.98 -2.80
N SER A 168 -9.93 1.37 -3.99
CA SER A 168 -8.54 1.18 -4.40
C SER A 168 -7.59 2.11 -3.66
N ASN A 169 -6.45 1.59 -3.20
CA ASN A 169 -5.40 2.39 -2.57
C ASN A 169 -4.70 3.34 -3.57
N VAL A 170 -4.66 2.97 -4.85
CA VAL A 170 -4.01 3.77 -5.89
C VAL A 170 -4.82 5.01 -6.25
N THR A 171 -6.15 4.86 -6.38
CA THR A 171 -7.02 5.93 -6.88
C THR A 171 -7.87 6.57 -5.80
N GLY A 172 -8.05 5.93 -4.63
CA GLY A 172 -9.02 6.32 -3.62
C GLY A 172 -10.48 6.17 -4.08
N ARG A 173 -10.73 5.49 -5.21
CA ARG A 173 -12.06 5.36 -5.83
C ARG A 173 -12.59 3.94 -5.75
N PRO A 174 -13.92 3.77 -5.76
CA PRO A 174 -14.54 2.46 -5.82
C PRO A 174 -14.28 1.77 -7.16
N VAL A 175 -13.96 0.48 -7.12
CA VAL A 175 -13.77 -0.40 -8.28
C VAL A 175 -14.50 -1.72 -8.04
N THR A 176 -15.05 -2.32 -9.11
CA THR A 176 -15.72 -3.64 -9.08
C THR A 176 -15.15 -4.60 -10.12
N SER A 177 -14.55 -4.09 -11.20
CA SER A 177 -13.99 -4.92 -12.28
C SER A 177 -12.74 -5.68 -11.83
N GLY A 178 -12.76 -7.02 -11.96
CA GLY A 178 -11.61 -7.87 -11.64
C GLY A 178 -10.38 -7.56 -12.50
N ALA A 179 -10.57 -7.16 -13.75
CA ALA A 179 -9.48 -6.74 -14.61
C ALA A 179 -8.82 -5.44 -14.08
N GLU A 180 -9.63 -4.44 -13.73
CA GLU A 180 -9.15 -3.18 -13.17
C GLU A 180 -8.50 -3.39 -11.80
N ILE A 181 -9.08 -4.23 -10.93
CA ILE A 181 -8.50 -4.61 -9.63
C ILE A 181 -7.11 -5.21 -9.81
N ARG A 182 -6.92 -6.10 -10.80
CA ARG A 182 -5.60 -6.70 -11.10
C ARG A 182 -4.57 -5.64 -11.44
N ASP A 183 -4.93 -4.70 -12.30
CA ASP A 183 -4.03 -3.61 -12.74
C ASP A 183 -3.70 -2.67 -11.57
N LEU A 184 -4.69 -2.32 -10.75
CA LEU A 184 -4.49 -1.47 -9.57
C LEU A 184 -3.64 -2.15 -8.49
N LEU A 185 -3.80 -3.46 -8.26
CA LEU A 185 -2.92 -4.20 -7.35
C LEU A 185 -1.47 -4.28 -7.83
N TYR A 186 -1.23 -4.27 -9.14
CA TYR A 186 0.11 -4.17 -9.70
C TYR A 186 0.72 -2.77 -9.50
N GLN A 187 -0.10 -1.73 -9.60
CA GLN A 187 0.33 -0.33 -9.41
C GLN A 187 0.56 0.03 -7.95
N GLN A 188 -0.09 -0.66 -7.01
CA GLN A 188 0.05 -0.46 -5.57
C GLN A 188 1.49 -0.76 -5.09
#